data_7e76b82054704bed832776108bea8e56
#
_entry.id   7e76b82054704bed832776108bea8e56
#
_cell.length_a   1.000
_cell.length_b   1.000
_cell.length_c   1.000
_cell.angle_alpha   90.00
_cell.angle_beta   90.00
_cell.angle_gamma   90.00
#
_symmetry.space_group_name_H-M   'P 1'
#
loop_
_entity.id
_entity.type
_entity.pdbx_description
1 polymer ?
#
loop_
_entity_poly.entity_id
_entity_poly.type
_entity_poly.pdbx_seq_one_letter_code
_entity_poly.pdbx_strand_id
1 'polypeptide(L)'
;MKVLLTGGAGFVGSHLAEALLDQGHSVQVLDDLSTGSIDNIEHLKRRSGFAYRIDTVMNEPVTAELVDACDAVFHLAAAVGVKLIVEAPVRTIETNVHGTEVVLKHAAKKRRLVFVFSTSEVYGKSANVPFREDADLVMGPTEKHRWAYACSKAIDEFLALAYWKERQ
;
A
#
# COMPACT_ATOMS: atom_id res chain seq x y z
N MET A 1 14.45 -2.10 -13.86
CA MET A 1 14.01 -2.85 -12.67
C MET A 1 12.61 -3.40 -12.93
N LYS A 2 12.26 -4.49 -12.27
CA LYS A 2 10.87 -4.98 -12.20
C LYS A 2 10.22 -4.45 -10.93
N VAL A 3 9.13 -3.75 -11.06
CA VAL A 3 8.44 -3.08 -9.95
C VAL A 3 7.05 -3.69 -9.77
N LEU A 4 6.72 -4.07 -8.55
CA LEU A 4 5.36 -4.44 -8.15
C LEU A 4 4.65 -3.23 -7.59
N LEU A 5 3.47 -2.91 -8.11
CA LEU A 5 2.55 -1.89 -7.58
C LEU A 5 1.31 -2.58 -7.04
N THR A 6 1.13 -2.65 -5.73
CA THR A 6 -0.15 -3.03 -5.15
C THR A 6 -1.05 -1.81 -5.08
N GLY A 7 -2.33 -1.94 -5.40
CA GLY A 7 -3.22 -0.79 -5.57
C GLY A 7 -2.93 0.01 -6.85
N GLY A 8 -2.34 -0.66 -7.85
CA GLY A 8 -1.90 0.01 -9.08
C GLY A 8 -3.01 0.43 -10.04
N ALA A 9 -4.25 -0.04 -9.84
CA ALA A 9 -5.43 0.42 -10.60
C ALA A 9 -6.16 1.60 -9.89
N GLY A 10 -5.65 2.06 -8.76
CA GLY A 10 -6.09 3.29 -8.11
C GLY A 10 -5.56 4.55 -8.82
N PHE A 11 -5.99 5.73 -8.34
CA PHE A 11 -5.58 7.01 -8.94
C PHE A 11 -4.05 7.20 -8.92
N VAL A 12 -3.44 7.14 -7.76
CA VAL A 12 -1.98 7.34 -7.64
C VAL A 12 -1.23 6.20 -8.32
N GLY A 13 -1.69 4.95 -8.13
CA GLY A 13 -1.02 3.75 -8.65
C GLY A 13 -0.95 3.73 -10.18
N SER A 14 -2.01 4.13 -10.88
CA SER A 14 -2.05 4.14 -12.35
C SER A 14 -1.07 5.18 -12.94
N HIS A 15 -1.00 6.37 -12.37
CA HIS A 15 -0.04 7.39 -12.79
C HIS A 15 1.42 6.99 -12.48
N LEU A 16 1.64 6.35 -11.32
CA LEU A 16 2.97 5.83 -11.00
C LEU A 16 3.38 4.70 -11.96
N ALA A 17 2.43 3.81 -12.31
CA ALA A 17 2.69 2.75 -13.28
C ALA A 17 3.14 3.32 -14.64
N GLU A 18 2.44 4.35 -15.13
CA GLU A 18 2.79 5.03 -16.38
C GLU A 18 4.18 5.67 -16.30
N ALA A 19 4.45 6.43 -15.24
CA ALA A 19 5.74 7.11 -15.07
C ALA A 19 6.92 6.12 -14.98
N LEU A 20 6.74 4.98 -14.32
CA LEU A 20 7.77 3.95 -14.25
C LEU A 20 8.02 3.27 -15.60
N LEU A 21 6.96 3.01 -16.37
CA LEU A 21 7.08 2.47 -17.72
C LEU A 21 7.79 3.46 -18.66
N ASP A 22 7.52 4.77 -18.54
CA ASP A 22 8.20 5.82 -19.31
C ASP A 22 9.69 5.89 -19.01
N GLN A 23 10.09 5.53 -17.78
CA GLN A 23 11.49 5.43 -17.38
C GLN A 23 12.14 4.07 -17.76
N GLY A 24 11.43 3.23 -18.51
CA GLY A 24 11.95 1.95 -18.98
C GLY A 24 11.95 0.83 -17.93
N HIS A 25 11.19 0.96 -16.84
CA HIS A 25 10.98 -0.12 -15.89
C HIS A 25 9.89 -1.09 -16.37
N SER A 26 9.93 -2.33 -15.89
CA SER A 26 8.80 -3.25 -16.03
C SER A 26 7.90 -3.12 -14.80
N VAL A 27 6.60 -3.06 -15.01
CA VAL A 27 5.60 -2.84 -13.96
C VAL A 27 4.61 -3.98 -13.93
N GLN A 28 4.45 -4.56 -12.76
CA GLN A 28 3.40 -5.52 -12.42
C GLN A 28 2.42 -4.89 -11.45
N VAL A 29 1.15 -4.80 -11.81
CA VAL A 29 0.08 -4.31 -10.93
C VAL A 29 -0.62 -5.48 -10.24
N LEU A 30 -0.90 -5.34 -8.93
CA LEU A 30 -1.82 -6.18 -8.16
C LEU A 30 -2.90 -5.29 -7.56
N ASP A 31 -4.18 -5.53 -7.91
CA ASP A 31 -5.31 -4.71 -7.45
C ASP A 31 -6.59 -5.54 -7.43
N ASP A 32 -7.42 -5.41 -6.42
CA ASP A 32 -8.70 -6.12 -6.31
C ASP A 32 -9.90 -5.31 -6.87
N LEU A 33 -9.62 -4.11 -7.37
CA LEU A 33 -10.59 -3.16 -7.92
C LEU A 33 -11.67 -2.72 -6.91
N SER A 34 -11.43 -2.91 -5.61
CA SER A 34 -12.39 -2.54 -4.57
C SER A 34 -12.61 -1.01 -4.47
N THR A 35 -11.61 -0.23 -4.80
CA THR A 35 -11.64 1.24 -4.88
C THR A 35 -11.02 1.79 -6.16
N GLY A 36 -10.21 0.99 -6.86
CA GLY A 36 -9.65 1.28 -8.16
C GLY A 36 -10.60 0.93 -9.32
N SER A 37 -10.17 1.22 -10.54
CA SER A 37 -10.86 0.82 -11.77
C SER A 37 -9.89 0.27 -12.79
N ILE A 38 -10.31 -0.76 -13.51
CA ILE A 38 -9.55 -1.29 -14.65
C ILE A 38 -9.30 -0.23 -15.72
N ASP A 39 -10.21 0.73 -15.87
CA ASP A 39 -10.11 1.82 -16.83
C ASP A 39 -8.88 2.70 -16.59
N ASN A 40 -8.46 2.84 -15.32
CA ASN A 40 -7.28 3.63 -14.98
C ASN A 40 -5.97 3.07 -15.57
N ILE A 41 -5.94 1.76 -15.88
CA ILE A 41 -4.76 1.08 -16.44
C ILE A 41 -5.01 0.52 -17.85
N GLU A 42 -6.18 0.78 -18.45
CA GLU A 42 -6.55 0.24 -19.77
C GLU A 42 -5.53 0.63 -20.84
N HIS A 43 -5.12 1.89 -20.86
CA HIS A 43 -4.14 2.44 -21.81
C HIS A 43 -2.73 1.83 -21.65
N LEU A 44 -2.42 1.23 -20.50
CA LEU A 44 -1.13 0.61 -20.24
C LEU A 44 -1.06 -0.86 -20.72
N LYS A 45 -2.19 -1.52 -20.92
CA LYS A 45 -2.25 -2.96 -21.24
C LYS A 45 -1.48 -3.38 -22.48
N ARG A 46 -1.29 -2.47 -23.44
CA ARG A 46 -0.54 -2.73 -24.67
C ARG A 46 0.93 -2.31 -24.58
N ARG A 47 1.36 -1.72 -23.47
CA ARG A 47 2.75 -1.28 -23.30
C ARG A 47 3.65 -2.46 -22.98
N SER A 48 4.80 -2.50 -23.64
CA SER A 48 5.85 -3.46 -23.30
C SER A 48 6.31 -3.25 -21.85
N GLY A 49 6.48 -4.35 -21.12
CA GLY A 49 6.89 -4.30 -19.72
C GLY A 49 5.75 -4.09 -18.72
N PHE A 50 4.49 -3.96 -19.18
CA PHE A 50 3.33 -3.87 -18.30
C PHE A 50 2.62 -5.20 -18.18
N ALA A 51 2.27 -5.57 -16.94
CA ALA A 51 1.38 -6.70 -16.65
C ALA A 51 0.50 -6.36 -15.43
N TYR A 52 -0.62 -7.04 -15.26
CA TYR A 52 -1.49 -6.87 -14.11
C TYR A 52 -2.15 -8.18 -13.68
N ARG A 53 -2.47 -8.26 -12.42
CA ARG A 53 -3.26 -9.33 -11.80
C ARG A 53 -4.40 -8.70 -11.01
N ILE A 54 -5.62 -9.18 -11.23
CA ILE A 54 -6.78 -8.78 -10.42
C ILE A 54 -6.91 -9.80 -9.30
N ASP A 55 -6.47 -9.39 -8.11
CA ASP A 55 -6.54 -10.19 -6.89
C ASP A 55 -6.27 -9.28 -5.67
N THR A 56 -6.60 -9.76 -4.49
CA THR A 56 -6.31 -9.06 -3.24
C THR A 56 -4.89 -9.31 -2.76
N VAL A 57 -4.28 -8.29 -2.15
CA VAL A 57 -2.96 -8.43 -1.48
C VAL A 57 -2.98 -9.47 -0.36
N MET A 58 -4.17 -9.77 0.18
CA MET A 58 -4.36 -10.78 1.23
C MET A 58 -4.30 -12.22 0.69
N ASN A 59 -4.33 -12.41 -0.64
CA ASN A 59 -4.04 -13.70 -1.26
C ASN A 59 -2.53 -13.96 -1.19
N GLU A 60 -2.09 -14.52 -0.06
CA GLU A 60 -0.67 -14.70 0.26
C GLU A 60 0.12 -15.45 -0.83
N PRO A 61 -0.36 -16.56 -1.43
CA PRO A 61 0.34 -17.23 -2.52
C PRO A 61 0.59 -16.34 -3.73
N VAL A 62 -0.40 -15.56 -4.16
CA VAL A 62 -0.28 -14.64 -5.30
C VAL A 62 0.67 -13.49 -4.98
N THR A 63 0.53 -12.89 -3.81
CA THR A 63 1.40 -11.80 -3.37
C THR A 63 2.85 -12.26 -3.24
N ALA A 64 3.08 -13.46 -2.69
CA ALA A 64 4.41 -14.06 -2.59
C ALA A 64 5.06 -14.25 -3.98
N GLU A 65 4.33 -14.81 -4.94
CA GLU A 65 4.81 -15.00 -6.32
C GLU A 65 5.24 -13.66 -6.95
N LEU A 66 4.39 -12.64 -6.83
CA LEU A 66 4.65 -11.33 -7.42
C LEU A 66 5.82 -10.60 -6.75
N VAL A 67 5.92 -10.66 -5.42
CA VAL A 67 7.03 -10.09 -4.66
C VAL A 67 8.35 -10.80 -4.99
N ASP A 68 8.34 -12.12 -5.14
CA ASP A 68 9.53 -12.89 -5.52
C ASP A 68 10.04 -12.51 -6.93
N ALA A 69 9.13 -12.17 -7.83
CA ALA A 69 9.43 -11.83 -9.22
C ALA A 69 9.88 -10.38 -9.44
N CYS A 70 9.81 -9.50 -8.42
CA CYS A 70 10.14 -8.07 -8.55
C CYS A 70 11.45 -7.70 -7.83
N ASP A 71 11.96 -6.51 -8.14
CA ASP A 71 13.14 -5.90 -7.48
C ASP A 71 12.70 -4.94 -6.36
N ALA A 72 11.55 -4.27 -6.53
CA ALA A 72 11.00 -3.32 -5.58
C ALA A 72 9.47 -3.39 -5.56
N VAL A 73 8.88 -3.05 -4.43
CA VAL A 73 7.43 -2.98 -4.21
C VAL A 73 7.04 -1.56 -3.81
N PHE A 74 6.06 -0.99 -4.51
CA PHE A 74 5.32 0.18 -4.04
C PHE A 74 3.95 -0.30 -3.54
N HIS A 75 3.79 -0.27 -2.23
CA HIS A 75 2.59 -0.77 -1.57
C HIS A 75 1.61 0.38 -1.34
N LEU A 76 0.67 0.56 -2.33
CA LEU A 76 -0.39 1.56 -2.29
C LEU A 76 -1.74 0.95 -1.96
N ALA A 77 -1.88 -0.39 -2.04
CA ALA A 77 -3.14 -1.06 -1.71
C ALA A 77 -3.52 -0.78 -0.26
N ALA A 78 -4.67 -0.17 -0.07
CA ALA A 78 -5.26 0.10 1.23
C ALA A 78 -6.77 0.28 1.08
N ALA A 79 -7.52 -0.06 2.11
CA ALA A 79 -8.92 0.30 2.22
C ALA A 79 -9.01 1.78 2.63
N VAL A 80 -9.32 2.64 1.66
CA VAL A 80 -9.34 4.10 1.81
C VAL A 80 -10.72 4.67 1.49
N GLY A 81 -11.00 5.86 2.01
CA GLY A 81 -12.25 6.58 1.78
C GLY A 81 -13.12 6.63 3.02
N VAL A 82 -13.56 7.85 3.39
CA VAL A 82 -14.30 8.12 4.63
C VAL A 82 -15.55 7.23 4.77
N LYS A 83 -16.27 7.02 3.67
CA LYS A 83 -17.46 6.17 3.67
C LYS A 83 -17.12 4.73 4.03
N LEU A 84 -16.12 4.14 3.39
CA LEU A 84 -15.68 2.76 3.64
C LEU A 84 -15.18 2.58 5.08
N ILE A 85 -14.39 3.53 5.58
CA ILE A 85 -13.82 3.50 6.94
C ILE A 85 -14.94 3.47 7.99
N VAL A 86 -16.02 4.22 7.77
CA VAL A 86 -17.15 4.29 8.71
C VAL A 86 -18.09 3.10 8.58
N GLU A 87 -18.37 2.64 7.36
CA GLU A 87 -19.34 1.56 7.08
C GLU A 87 -18.73 0.16 7.25
N ALA A 88 -17.41 0.00 7.02
CA ALA A 88 -16.72 -1.28 7.11
C ALA A 88 -15.37 -1.18 7.85
N PRO A 89 -15.36 -0.78 9.14
CA PRO A 89 -14.12 -0.55 9.89
C PRO A 89 -13.28 -1.82 10.06
N VAL A 90 -13.90 -2.98 10.22
CA VAL A 90 -13.18 -4.27 10.33
C VAL A 90 -12.40 -4.53 9.05
N ARG A 91 -13.07 -4.46 7.89
CA ARG A 91 -12.41 -4.64 6.59
C ARG A 91 -11.27 -3.64 6.39
N THR A 92 -11.46 -2.38 6.82
CA THR A 92 -10.43 -1.34 6.71
C THR A 92 -9.17 -1.73 7.49
N ILE A 93 -9.32 -2.17 8.74
CA ILE A 93 -8.21 -2.56 9.60
C ILE A 93 -7.51 -3.81 9.01
N GLU A 94 -8.28 -4.84 8.69
CA GLU A 94 -7.74 -6.12 8.18
C GLU A 94 -7.01 -5.92 6.85
N THR A 95 -7.61 -5.22 5.89
CA THR A 95 -6.97 -5.00 4.59
C THR A 95 -5.67 -4.21 4.73
N ASN A 96 -5.66 -3.16 5.54
CA ASN A 96 -4.47 -2.33 5.70
C ASN A 96 -3.37 -3.09 6.45
N VAL A 97 -3.65 -3.58 7.65
CA VAL A 97 -2.63 -4.20 8.50
C VAL A 97 -2.18 -5.55 7.95
N HIS A 98 -3.11 -6.46 7.67
CA HIS A 98 -2.75 -7.80 7.18
C HIS A 98 -2.20 -7.76 5.75
N GLY A 99 -2.76 -6.92 4.87
CA GLY A 99 -2.22 -6.72 3.52
C GLY A 99 -0.77 -6.23 3.54
N THR A 100 -0.46 -5.24 4.39
CA THR A 100 0.91 -4.75 4.58
C THR A 100 1.82 -5.83 5.17
N GLU A 101 1.35 -6.58 6.17
CA GLU A 101 2.09 -7.70 6.75
C GLU A 101 2.50 -8.74 5.70
N VAL A 102 1.55 -9.17 4.85
CA VAL A 102 1.82 -10.13 3.78
C VAL A 102 2.91 -9.64 2.84
N VAL A 103 2.82 -8.38 2.38
CA VAL A 103 3.82 -7.79 1.50
C VAL A 103 5.20 -7.74 2.18
N LEU A 104 5.29 -7.21 3.39
CA LEU A 104 6.55 -7.06 4.12
C LEU A 104 7.20 -8.40 4.45
N LYS A 105 6.40 -9.41 4.87
CA LYS A 105 6.85 -10.77 5.16
C LYS A 105 7.57 -11.41 3.97
N HIS A 106 7.01 -11.27 2.77
CA HIS A 106 7.59 -11.84 1.57
C HIS A 106 8.75 -11.00 1.03
N ALA A 107 8.65 -9.68 1.07
CA ALA A 107 9.73 -8.79 0.66
C ALA A 107 10.99 -8.96 1.52
N ALA A 108 10.83 -9.14 2.84
CA ALA A 108 11.92 -9.34 3.78
C ALA A 108 12.73 -10.61 3.49
N LYS A 109 12.11 -11.70 3.01
CA LYS A 109 12.79 -12.96 2.66
C LYS A 109 13.84 -12.76 1.57
N LYS A 110 13.61 -11.85 0.65
CA LYS A 110 14.45 -11.57 -0.52
C LYS A 110 15.16 -10.20 -0.42
N ARG A 111 15.04 -9.52 0.71
CA ARG A 111 15.58 -8.16 0.92
C ARG A 111 15.15 -7.18 -0.17
N ARG A 112 13.87 -7.26 -0.58
CA ARG A 112 13.30 -6.35 -1.58
C ARG A 112 13.07 -4.99 -0.96
N LEU A 113 13.33 -3.93 -1.73
CA LEU A 113 12.97 -2.58 -1.33
C LEU A 113 11.43 -2.44 -1.33
N VAL A 114 10.88 -1.90 -0.25
CA VAL A 114 9.44 -1.66 -0.13
C VAL A 114 9.20 -0.20 0.22
N PHE A 115 8.37 0.47 -0.58
CA PHE A 115 7.79 1.77 -0.26
C PHE A 115 6.36 1.54 0.26
N VAL A 116 6.14 1.82 1.53
CA VAL A 116 4.81 1.78 2.15
C VAL A 116 4.21 3.18 2.10
N PHE A 117 3.04 3.31 1.47
CA PHE A 117 2.33 4.58 1.42
C PHE A 117 1.56 4.81 2.71
N SER A 118 1.90 5.86 3.43
CA SER A 118 1.22 6.32 4.63
C SER A 118 0.32 7.53 4.36
N THR A 119 -0.09 8.23 5.39
CA THR A 119 -1.04 9.34 5.34
C THR A 119 -0.73 10.37 6.41
N SER A 120 -1.04 11.63 6.15
CA SER A 120 -0.96 12.69 7.17
C SER A 120 -1.94 12.48 8.33
N GLU A 121 -2.94 11.61 8.19
CA GLU A 121 -3.87 11.29 9.28
C GLU A 121 -3.20 10.59 10.47
N VAL A 122 -1.99 10.00 10.29
CA VAL A 122 -1.22 9.38 11.37
C VAL A 122 -0.83 10.40 12.45
N TYR A 123 -0.66 11.67 12.12
CA TYR A 123 -0.40 12.73 13.09
C TYR A 123 -1.61 13.06 13.97
N GLY A 124 -2.80 12.67 13.54
CA GLY A 124 -4.03 12.72 14.33
C GLY A 124 -4.44 14.12 14.71
N LYS A 125 -4.52 14.37 16.02
CA LYS A 125 -4.95 15.64 16.62
C LYS A 125 -3.77 16.55 17.01
N SER A 126 -2.58 16.32 16.46
CA SER A 126 -1.43 17.18 16.76
C SER A 126 -1.77 18.65 16.49
N ALA A 127 -1.50 19.50 17.46
CA ALA A 127 -1.63 20.95 17.33
C ALA A 127 -0.38 21.59 16.71
N ASN A 128 0.70 20.82 16.60
CA ASN A 128 1.97 21.31 16.08
C ASN A 128 1.94 21.24 14.55
N VAL A 129 1.81 22.39 13.89
CA VAL A 129 1.85 22.51 12.44
C VAL A 129 2.99 23.44 12.02
N PRO A 130 3.67 23.15 10.88
CA PRO A 130 3.50 21.97 10.02
C PRO A 130 3.85 20.67 10.75
N PHE A 131 3.20 19.57 10.35
CA PHE A 131 3.52 18.24 10.87
C PHE A 131 4.96 17.85 10.59
N ARG A 132 5.55 17.08 11.49
CA ARG A 132 6.93 16.60 11.40
C ARG A 132 6.97 15.09 11.63
N GLU A 133 7.85 14.38 10.93
CA GLU A 133 7.99 12.93 11.00
C GLU A 133 8.54 12.45 12.36
N ASP A 134 9.21 13.31 13.09
CA ASP A 134 9.74 13.06 14.45
C ASP A 134 8.78 13.47 15.59
N ALA A 135 7.53 13.85 15.25
CA ALA A 135 6.51 14.25 16.22
C ALA A 135 5.66 13.06 16.70
N ASP A 136 5.02 13.28 17.87
CA ASP A 136 4.09 12.30 18.43
C ASP A 136 2.85 12.09 17.56
N LEU A 137 2.34 10.85 17.52
CA LEU A 137 1.07 10.50 16.89
C LEU A 137 -0.05 10.64 17.93
N VAL A 138 -0.94 11.62 17.76
CA VAL A 138 -1.98 11.95 18.74
C VAL A 138 -3.35 11.45 18.26
N MET A 139 -3.66 10.19 18.48
CA MET A 139 -4.92 9.58 18.04
C MET A 139 -6.11 10.02 18.88
N GLY A 140 -7.31 9.89 18.32
CA GLY A 140 -8.55 10.09 19.02
C GLY A 140 -9.09 8.82 19.71
N PRO A 141 -10.24 8.91 20.40
CA PRO A 141 -10.82 7.79 21.12
C PRO A 141 -11.30 6.70 20.15
N THR A 142 -11.17 5.45 20.57
CA THR A 142 -11.50 4.25 19.78
C THR A 142 -12.98 4.13 19.40
N GLU A 143 -13.88 4.79 20.12
CA GLU A 143 -15.30 4.88 19.76
C GLU A 143 -15.56 5.61 18.43
N LYS A 144 -14.58 6.40 17.96
CA LYS A 144 -14.69 7.12 16.69
C LYS A 144 -13.96 6.36 15.59
N HIS A 145 -14.70 5.58 14.83
CA HIS A 145 -14.18 4.68 13.76
C HIS A 145 -13.27 5.36 12.74
N ARG A 146 -13.40 6.67 12.53
CA ARG A 146 -12.47 7.40 11.64
C ARG A 146 -10.98 7.21 12.00
N TRP A 147 -10.70 6.98 13.29
CA TRP A 147 -9.32 6.77 13.75
C TRP A 147 -8.78 5.39 13.41
N ALA A 148 -9.64 4.44 13.04
CA ALA A 148 -9.23 3.09 12.67
C ALA A 148 -8.28 3.11 11.46
N TYR A 149 -8.55 3.96 10.46
CA TYR A 149 -7.68 4.13 9.31
C TYR A 149 -6.32 4.72 9.70
N ALA A 150 -6.30 5.83 10.44
CA ALA A 150 -5.06 6.45 10.91
C ALA A 150 -4.20 5.49 11.74
N CYS A 151 -4.85 4.74 12.67
CA CYS A 151 -4.16 3.72 13.48
C CYS A 151 -3.63 2.58 12.62
N SER A 152 -4.38 2.06 11.65
CA SER A 152 -3.92 0.99 10.77
C SER A 152 -2.70 1.43 9.96
N LYS A 153 -2.69 2.66 9.45
CA LYS A 153 -1.54 3.20 8.72
C LYS A 153 -0.33 3.47 9.63
N ALA A 154 -0.54 3.92 10.87
CA ALA A 154 0.54 4.03 11.85
C ALA A 154 1.15 2.65 12.19
N ILE A 155 0.33 1.60 12.31
CA ILE A 155 0.82 0.22 12.50
C ILE A 155 1.62 -0.23 11.28
N ASP A 156 1.21 0.11 10.06
CA ASP A 156 1.95 -0.21 8.83
C ASP A 156 3.36 0.40 8.85
N GLU A 157 3.51 1.65 9.32
CA GLU A 157 4.80 2.30 9.48
C GLU A 157 5.69 1.58 10.51
N PHE A 158 5.14 1.31 11.71
CA PHE A 158 5.85 0.56 12.74
C PHE A 158 6.29 -0.82 12.25
N LEU A 159 5.41 -1.53 11.54
CA LEU A 159 5.69 -2.84 11.02
C LEU A 159 6.82 -2.81 9.97
N ALA A 160 6.77 -1.85 9.04
CA ALA A 160 7.82 -1.66 8.03
C ALA A 160 9.19 -1.40 8.67
N LEU A 161 9.25 -0.51 9.66
CA LEU A 161 10.48 -0.20 10.40
C LEU A 161 10.97 -1.39 11.24
N ALA A 162 10.07 -2.18 11.83
CA ALA A 162 10.42 -3.39 12.58
C ALA A 162 11.04 -4.44 11.64
N TYR A 163 10.43 -4.71 10.48
CA TYR A 163 10.99 -5.61 9.47
C TYR A 163 12.37 -5.15 8.99
N TRP A 164 12.54 -3.85 8.75
CA TRP A 164 13.83 -3.31 8.36
C TRP A 164 14.90 -3.54 9.45
N LYS A 165 14.57 -3.27 10.72
CA LYS A 165 15.48 -3.44 11.85
C LYS A 165 15.88 -4.90 12.09
N GLU A 166 14.94 -5.82 11.96
CA GLU A 166 15.18 -7.25 12.25
C GLU A 166 15.87 -7.99 11.11
N ARG A 167 15.90 -7.42 9.90
CA ARG A 167 16.41 -8.09 8.70
C ARG A 167 17.64 -7.42 8.09
N GLN A 168 18.26 -6.51 8.82
CA GLN A 168 19.56 -5.90 8.42
C GLN A 168 20.71 -6.93 8.36
#